data_bd572356f1dfbfbe14d303f0ed04fe94
#
_entry.id   bd572356f1dfbfbe14d303f0ed04fe94
#
_cell.length_a   1.000
_cell.length_b   1.000
_cell.length_c   1.000
_cell.angle_alpha   90.00
_cell.angle_beta   90.00
_cell.angle_gamma   90.00
#
_symmetry.space_group_name_H-M   'P 1'
#
loop_
_entity.id
_entity.type
_entity.pdbx_description
1 polymer ?
#
loop_
_entity_poly.entity_id
_entity_poly.type
_entity_poly.pdbx_seq_one_letter_code
_entity_poly.pdbx_strand_id
1 'polypeptide(L)'
;MDWAAIEAIVYSEEDDPHKILGIHAVTGGKLAQVFYPEAVEAVLHTKNKDYPMEQADEEGFYAVLIPKNTSTENYSFTVTMEDGTKHDFYDPYGFKPVIDKKDAEKFNRGIHYEIYHLLGAHPYVIDGIHGVLFAVWAPNAMRVSVVGDFNHWDGRVHQMRRLWDSGIFELFIPVANIGDNYKFEIKAKGGLTFLKSDPYAFYSQKRPETASVVYDLAGFTWSDDKWMEQRKKLNSHKAPVSI
;
A
#
# COMPACT_ATOMS: atom_id res chain seq x y z
N MET A 1 -19.30 -13.50 12.33
CA MET A 1 -18.16 -13.41 11.39
C MET A 1 -18.52 -14.15 10.11
N ASP A 2 -18.06 -13.66 8.98
CA ASP A 2 -18.21 -14.35 7.69
C ASP A 2 -16.93 -15.18 7.45
N TRP A 3 -17.04 -16.49 7.60
CA TRP A 3 -15.90 -17.41 7.46
C TRP A 3 -15.36 -17.46 6.04
N ALA A 4 -16.21 -17.36 5.02
CA ALA A 4 -15.75 -17.33 3.63
C ALA A 4 -14.89 -16.09 3.34
N ALA A 5 -15.23 -14.95 3.95
CA ALA A 5 -14.45 -13.73 3.85
C ALA A 5 -13.08 -13.84 4.56
N ILE A 6 -13.05 -14.51 5.73
CA ILE A 6 -11.77 -14.79 6.45
C ILE A 6 -10.87 -15.69 5.61
N GLU A 7 -11.39 -16.78 5.10
CA GLU A 7 -10.66 -17.70 4.21
C GLU A 7 -10.12 -16.97 2.98
N ALA A 8 -10.91 -16.08 2.36
CA ALA A 8 -10.46 -15.30 1.20
C ALA A 8 -9.25 -14.40 1.53
N ILE A 9 -9.18 -13.83 2.74
CA ILE A 9 -8.00 -13.08 3.20
C ILE A 9 -6.81 -14.02 3.45
N VAL A 10 -7.02 -15.10 4.22
CA VAL A 10 -5.96 -16.05 4.60
C VAL A 10 -5.32 -16.69 3.35
N TYR A 11 -6.13 -17.11 2.39
CA TYR A 11 -5.64 -17.67 1.12
C TYR A 11 -5.29 -16.65 0.07
N SER A 12 -5.36 -15.35 0.42
CA SER A 12 -5.05 -14.23 -0.49
C SER A 12 -5.84 -14.30 -1.80
N GLU A 13 -7.16 -14.38 -1.71
CA GLU A 13 -8.09 -14.48 -2.84
C GLU A 13 -9.05 -13.27 -2.93
N GLU A 14 -9.01 -12.37 -1.93
CA GLU A 14 -9.80 -11.14 -1.89
C GLU A 14 -9.14 -10.03 -2.71
N ASP A 15 -9.91 -9.33 -3.52
CA ASP A 15 -9.44 -8.20 -4.34
C ASP A 15 -9.70 -6.83 -3.68
N ASP A 16 -10.45 -6.81 -2.57
CA ASP A 16 -10.68 -5.61 -1.75
C ASP A 16 -10.65 -5.95 -0.25
N PRO A 17 -9.45 -6.22 0.30
CA PRO A 17 -9.30 -6.60 1.71
C PRO A 17 -9.81 -5.54 2.70
N HIS A 18 -9.96 -4.28 2.30
CA HIS A 18 -10.53 -3.22 3.13
C HIS A 18 -12.01 -3.43 3.49
N LYS A 19 -12.71 -4.33 2.83
CA LYS A 19 -14.08 -4.72 3.20
C LYS A 19 -14.12 -5.60 4.45
N ILE A 20 -13.02 -6.27 4.75
CA ILE A 20 -12.90 -7.28 5.80
C ILE A 20 -11.97 -6.79 6.89
N LEU A 21 -10.71 -6.46 6.53
CA LEU A 21 -9.70 -5.97 7.45
C LEU A 21 -9.97 -4.53 7.86
N GLY A 22 -9.47 -4.15 9.03
CA GLY A 22 -9.73 -2.83 9.63
C GLY A 22 -10.86 -2.84 10.65
N ILE A 23 -11.49 -1.69 10.82
CA ILE A 23 -12.58 -1.51 11.80
C ILE A 23 -13.88 -1.16 11.08
N HIS A 24 -14.87 -2.03 11.21
CA HIS A 24 -16.18 -1.89 10.55
C HIS A 24 -17.33 -1.76 11.55
N ALA A 25 -18.33 -0.93 11.23
CA ALA A 25 -19.55 -0.85 12.01
C ALA A 25 -20.38 -2.12 11.82
N VAL A 26 -20.78 -2.73 12.95
CA VAL A 26 -21.62 -3.93 12.97
C VAL A 26 -22.76 -3.77 13.96
N THR A 27 -23.73 -4.71 13.94
CA THR A 27 -24.77 -4.75 14.97
C THR A 27 -24.13 -4.96 16.33
N GLY A 28 -24.36 -4.03 17.25
CA GLY A 28 -23.83 -4.10 18.62
C GLY A 28 -22.51 -3.35 18.86
N GLY A 29 -21.82 -2.83 17.82
CA GLY A 29 -20.57 -2.13 18.03
C GLY A 29 -19.77 -1.85 16.77
N LYS A 30 -18.46 -1.97 16.90
CA LYS A 30 -17.51 -1.98 15.79
C LYS A 30 -16.67 -3.25 15.87
N LEU A 31 -16.51 -3.95 14.77
CA LEU A 31 -15.67 -5.14 14.67
C LEU A 31 -14.31 -4.71 14.11
N ALA A 32 -13.24 -4.90 14.89
CA ALA A 32 -11.87 -4.74 14.45
C ALA A 32 -11.32 -6.10 14.01
N GLN A 33 -10.71 -6.15 12.85
CA GLN A 33 -10.16 -7.37 12.25
C GLN A 33 -8.77 -7.09 11.69
N VAL A 34 -7.82 -7.97 12.00
CA VAL A 34 -6.45 -7.91 11.52
C VAL A 34 -5.99 -9.32 11.11
N PHE A 35 -5.24 -9.38 10.05
CA PHE A 35 -4.56 -10.59 9.62
C PHE A 35 -3.05 -10.33 9.58
N TYR A 36 -2.31 -11.12 10.35
CA TYR A 36 -0.86 -11.12 10.33
C TYR A 36 -0.39 -12.58 10.42
N PRO A 37 0.17 -13.12 9.33
CA PRO A 37 0.56 -14.53 9.27
C PRO A 37 1.46 -14.92 10.44
N GLU A 38 1.21 -16.11 11.01
CA GLU A 38 2.02 -16.70 12.08
C GLU A 38 2.01 -15.92 13.42
N ALA A 39 1.19 -14.88 13.55
CA ALA A 39 1.00 -14.22 14.84
C ALA A 39 0.27 -15.13 15.81
N VAL A 40 0.70 -15.13 17.08
CA VAL A 40 0.10 -15.93 18.17
C VAL A 40 -0.74 -15.09 19.12
N GLU A 41 -0.59 -13.77 19.09
CA GLU A 41 -1.40 -12.80 19.84
C GLU A 41 -1.56 -11.53 19.03
N ALA A 42 -2.68 -10.84 19.21
CA ALA A 42 -2.92 -9.51 18.67
C ALA A 42 -3.63 -8.61 19.69
N VAL A 43 -3.27 -7.33 19.71
CA VAL A 43 -3.87 -6.30 20.54
C VAL A 43 -4.20 -5.09 19.67
N LEU A 44 -5.43 -4.62 19.74
CA LEU A 44 -5.85 -3.35 19.17
C LEU A 44 -5.61 -2.23 20.17
N HIS A 45 -4.88 -1.19 19.77
CA HIS A 45 -4.68 0.03 20.53
C HIS A 45 -5.54 1.15 19.98
N THR A 46 -6.35 1.74 20.86
CA THR A 46 -7.12 2.94 20.56
C THR A 46 -6.65 4.08 21.47
N LYS A 47 -7.04 5.31 21.18
CA LYS A 47 -6.66 6.48 21.97
C LYS A 47 -6.88 6.33 23.48
N ASN A 48 -7.89 5.56 23.89
CA ASN A 48 -8.33 5.49 25.29
C ASN A 48 -8.15 4.12 25.92
N LYS A 49 -8.01 3.05 25.15
CA LYS A 49 -8.02 1.68 25.70
C LYS A 49 -7.41 0.70 24.70
N ASP A 50 -6.75 -0.31 25.25
CA ASP A 50 -6.26 -1.48 24.54
C ASP A 50 -7.28 -2.61 24.61
N TYR A 51 -7.42 -3.34 23.52
CA TYR A 51 -8.34 -4.46 23.41
C TYR A 51 -7.58 -5.71 22.93
N PRO A 52 -7.35 -6.70 23.82
CA PRO A 52 -6.87 -8.01 23.37
C PRO A 52 -7.84 -8.58 22.34
N MET A 53 -7.31 -9.17 21.28
CA MET A 53 -8.10 -9.72 20.18
C MET A 53 -8.20 -11.24 20.31
N GLU A 54 -9.31 -11.80 19.85
CA GLU A 54 -9.52 -13.25 19.81
C GLU A 54 -9.04 -13.79 18.47
N GLN A 55 -8.30 -14.89 18.50
CA GLN A 55 -7.88 -15.59 17.29
C GLN A 55 -9.10 -16.25 16.62
N ALA A 56 -9.37 -15.84 15.40
CA ALA A 56 -10.49 -16.35 14.61
C ALA A 56 -10.03 -17.44 13.63
N ASP A 57 -8.76 -17.42 13.21
CA ASP A 57 -8.16 -18.44 12.34
C ASP A 57 -6.71 -18.71 12.76
N GLU A 58 -6.29 -19.96 12.72
CA GLU A 58 -4.96 -20.41 13.17
C GLU A 58 -3.79 -19.85 12.35
N GLU A 59 -4.05 -19.41 11.12
CA GLU A 59 -3.06 -18.77 10.25
C GLU A 59 -2.75 -17.31 10.64
N GLY A 60 -3.36 -16.78 11.72
CA GLY A 60 -3.07 -15.44 12.24
C GLY A 60 -4.14 -14.40 11.96
N PHE A 61 -5.39 -14.81 11.81
CA PHE A 61 -6.52 -13.87 11.73
C PHE A 61 -7.12 -13.62 13.12
N TYR A 62 -7.21 -12.33 13.50
CA TYR A 62 -7.70 -11.89 14.80
C TYR A 62 -8.87 -10.93 14.67
N ALA A 63 -9.79 -10.98 15.64
CA ALA A 63 -10.93 -10.09 15.69
C ALA A 63 -11.29 -9.68 17.12
N VAL A 64 -11.85 -8.48 17.29
CA VAL A 64 -12.43 -8.03 18.56
C VAL A 64 -13.63 -7.11 18.32
N LEU A 65 -14.70 -7.30 19.09
CA LEU A 65 -15.86 -6.41 19.09
C LEU A 65 -15.63 -5.30 20.12
N ILE A 66 -15.63 -4.05 19.68
CA ILE A 66 -15.45 -2.87 20.53
C ILE A 66 -16.73 -2.02 20.58
N PRO A 67 -16.94 -1.20 21.64
CA PRO A 67 -18.11 -0.34 21.77
C PRO A 67 -18.27 0.62 20.60
N LYS A 68 -19.52 0.91 20.21
CA LYS A 68 -19.86 1.77 19.06
C LYS A 68 -19.25 3.17 19.15
N ASN A 69 -19.13 3.72 20.35
CA ASN A 69 -18.61 5.07 20.62
C ASN A 69 -17.09 5.14 20.82
N THR A 70 -16.36 4.02 20.65
CA THR A 70 -14.89 4.03 20.69
C THR A 70 -14.35 4.87 19.54
N SER A 71 -13.45 5.83 19.85
CA SER A 71 -12.70 6.57 18.82
C SER A 71 -11.76 5.61 18.10
N THR A 72 -11.78 5.66 16.77
CA THR A 72 -10.92 4.85 15.90
C THR A 72 -9.98 5.73 15.05
N GLU A 73 -9.68 6.92 15.56
CA GLU A 73 -8.66 7.78 14.96
C GLU A 73 -7.27 7.26 15.29
N ASN A 74 -6.43 7.10 14.28
CA ASN A 74 -5.02 6.69 14.43
C ASN A 74 -4.82 5.46 15.33
N TYR A 75 -5.72 4.48 15.22
CA TYR A 75 -5.56 3.22 15.93
C TYR A 75 -4.41 2.39 15.33
N SER A 76 -3.84 1.52 16.14
CA SER A 76 -2.75 0.64 15.75
C SER A 76 -2.95 -0.77 16.30
N PHE A 77 -2.17 -1.69 15.79
CA PHE A 77 -2.11 -3.06 16.30
C PHE A 77 -0.70 -3.35 16.83
N THR A 78 -0.63 -4.19 17.87
CA THR A 78 0.55 -4.96 18.23
C THR A 78 0.26 -6.43 17.97
N VAL A 79 1.07 -7.10 17.18
CA VAL A 79 1.04 -8.55 17.04
C VAL A 79 2.28 -9.18 17.65
N THR A 80 2.14 -10.34 18.29
CA THR A 80 3.24 -11.09 18.89
C THR A 80 3.44 -12.36 18.09
N MET A 81 4.68 -12.64 17.71
CA MET A 81 5.08 -13.85 17.01
C MET A 81 5.40 -14.97 18.00
N GLU A 82 5.52 -16.21 17.52
CA GLU A 82 5.83 -17.40 18.35
C GLU A 82 7.16 -17.26 19.12
N ASP A 83 8.14 -16.60 18.51
CA ASP A 83 9.44 -16.31 19.16
C ASP A 83 9.41 -15.19 20.18
N GLY A 84 8.24 -14.56 20.41
CA GLY A 84 8.04 -13.44 21.29
C GLY A 84 8.33 -12.07 20.69
N THR A 85 8.72 -12.01 19.41
CA THR A 85 8.92 -10.74 18.69
C THR A 85 7.59 -10.00 18.56
N LYS A 86 7.60 -8.67 18.76
CA LYS A 86 6.42 -7.83 18.63
C LYS A 86 6.56 -6.87 17.46
N HIS A 87 5.48 -6.72 16.71
CA HIS A 87 5.37 -5.76 15.63
C HIS A 87 4.23 -4.78 15.93
N ASP A 88 4.59 -3.49 16.05
CA ASP A 88 3.64 -2.40 16.24
C ASP A 88 3.44 -1.67 14.90
N PHE A 89 2.20 -1.50 14.46
CA PHE A 89 1.90 -0.82 13.20
C PHE A 89 0.54 -0.14 13.20
N TYR A 90 0.42 0.97 12.47
CA TYR A 90 -0.86 1.52 12.09
C TYR A 90 -1.50 0.65 11.02
N ASP A 91 -2.80 0.44 11.13
CA ASP A 91 -3.53 -0.42 10.20
C ASP A 91 -3.55 0.14 8.76
N PRO A 92 -2.93 -0.53 7.79
CA PRO A 92 -2.98 -0.08 6.40
C PRO A 92 -4.39 -0.10 5.81
N TYR A 93 -5.30 -0.88 6.38
CA TYR A 93 -6.68 -1.02 5.92
C TYR A 93 -7.64 0.01 6.53
N GLY A 94 -7.16 0.85 7.46
CA GLY A 94 -7.91 1.95 8.05
C GLY A 94 -8.03 3.19 7.14
N PHE A 95 -7.27 3.26 6.06
CA PHE A 95 -7.20 4.45 5.20
C PHE A 95 -8.14 4.37 3.98
N LYS A 96 -8.72 5.53 3.63
CA LYS A 96 -9.52 5.67 2.41
C LYS A 96 -8.64 5.65 1.16
N PRO A 97 -9.20 5.36 -0.04
CA PRO A 97 -8.46 5.51 -1.27
C PRO A 97 -7.90 6.91 -1.44
N VAL A 98 -6.63 7.00 -1.87
CA VAL A 98 -5.97 8.24 -2.27
C VAL A 98 -6.28 8.56 -3.73
N ILE A 99 -6.20 7.55 -4.61
CA ILE A 99 -6.61 7.67 -6.01
C ILE A 99 -8.13 7.78 -6.04
N ASP A 100 -8.65 8.87 -6.57
CA ASP A 100 -10.07 9.09 -6.64
C ASP A 100 -10.71 8.45 -7.90
N LYS A 101 -12.03 8.42 -7.91
CA LYS A 101 -12.79 7.83 -9.03
C LYS A 101 -12.58 8.58 -10.35
N LYS A 102 -12.36 9.91 -10.29
CA LYS A 102 -12.13 10.72 -11.49
C LYS A 102 -10.79 10.44 -12.12
N ASP A 103 -9.75 10.19 -11.29
CA ASP A 103 -8.43 9.82 -11.79
C ASP A 103 -8.45 8.42 -12.40
N ALA A 104 -9.14 7.47 -11.78
CA ALA A 104 -9.37 6.14 -12.35
C ALA A 104 -10.14 6.19 -13.68
N GLU A 105 -11.17 7.04 -13.79
CA GLU A 105 -11.93 7.24 -15.03
C GLU A 105 -11.08 7.89 -16.14
N LYS A 106 -10.28 8.92 -15.82
CA LYS A 106 -9.34 9.53 -16.77
C LYS A 106 -8.30 8.51 -17.26
N PHE A 107 -7.79 7.69 -16.35
CA PHE A 107 -6.84 6.64 -16.69
C PHE A 107 -7.44 5.62 -17.67
N ASN A 108 -8.63 5.11 -17.38
CA ASN A 108 -9.34 4.17 -18.26
C ASN A 108 -9.65 4.74 -19.65
N ARG A 109 -9.83 6.07 -19.73
CA ARG A 109 -10.03 6.80 -20.99
C ARG A 109 -8.72 7.10 -21.74
N GLY A 110 -7.55 6.78 -21.16
CA GLY A 110 -6.25 7.07 -21.75
C GLY A 110 -5.87 8.55 -21.79
N ILE A 111 -6.48 9.39 -20.95
CA ILE A 111 -6.27 10.84 -20.92
C ILE A 111 -5.68 11.35 -19.59
N HIS A 112 -5.18 10.45 -18.74
CA HIS A 112 -4.50 10.82 -17.50
C HIS A 112 -3.00 10.93 -17.73
N TYR A 113 -2.54 12.07 -18.26
CA TYR A 113 -1.14 12.28 -18.64
C TYR A 113 -0.18 12.39 -17.44
N GLU A 114 -0.69 12.62 -16.23
CA GLU A 114 0.10 12.74 -14.99
C GLU A 114 -0.09 11.55 -14.04
N ILE A 115 -0.50 10.41 -14.59
CA ILE A 115 -0.75 9.19 -13.78
C ILE A 115 0.48 8.72 -12.99
N TYR A 116 1.68 9.08 -13.41
CA TYR A 116 2.94 8.78 -12.75
C TYR A 116 3.09 9.45 -11.36
N HIS A 117 2.24 10.42 -11.02
CA HIS A 117 2.13 10.96 -9.67
C HIS A 117 1.29 10.08 -8.74
N LEU A 118 0.58 9.10 -9.28
CA LEU A 118 -0.31 8.22 -8.55
C LEU A 118 0.15 6.76 -8.58
N LEU A 119 0.50 6.24 -9.78
CA LEU A 119 1.06 4.89 -9.91
C LEU A 119 2.53 4.87 -9.51
N GLY A 120 2.94 3.78 -8.87
CA GLY A 120 4.27 3.65 -8.31
C GLY A 120 4.27 3.57 -6.79
N ALA A 121 5.39 3.93 -6.18
CA ALA A 121 5.57 4.06 -4.73
C ALA A 121 5.90 5.51 -4.37
N HIS A 122 5.01 6.16 -3.66
CA HIS A 122 5.13 7.58 -3.29
C HIS A 122 5.17 7.74 -1.78
N PRO A 123 6.21 8.36 -1.19
CA PRO A 123 6.15 8.82 0.20
C PRO A 123 4.92 9.71 0.40
N TYR A 124 4.11 9.40 1.39
CA TYR A 124 2.83 10.06 1.59
C TYR A 124 2.53 10.27 3.08
N VAL A 125 1.66 11.22 3.40
CA VAL A 125 1.21 11.50 4.77
C VAL A 125 -0.30 11.55 4.79
N ILE A 126 -0.93 10.68 5.58
CA ILE A 126 -2.38 10.68 5.78
C ILE A 126 -2.66 10.87 7.28
N ASP A 127 -3.44 11.88 7.63
CA ASP A 127 -3.83 12.21 9.02
C ASP A 127 -2.65 12.30 9.99
N GLY A 128 -1.50 12.80 9.49
CA GLY A 128 -0.25 12.95 10.25
C GLY A 128 0.58 11.66 10.35
N ILE A 129 0.14 10.56 9.76
CA ILE A 129 0.86 9.29 9.70
C ILE A 129 1.67 9.25 8.41
N HIS A 130 2.99 9.08 8.57
CA HIS A 130 3.91 8.92 7.45
C HIS A 130 3.93 7.48 6.95
N GLY A 131 4.12 7.30 5.66
CA GLY A 131 4.19 5.99 5.03
C GLY A 131 4.43 6.11 3.53
N VAL A 132 4.14 5.05 2.81
CA VAL A 132 4.26 4.99 1.35
C VAL A 132 2.93 4.53 0.73
N LEU A 133 2.47 5.29 -0.25
CA LEU A 133 1.36 4.90 -1.11
C LEU A 133 1.92 4.05 -2.25
N PHE A 134 1.45 2.81 -2.35
CA PHE A 134 1.76 1.93 -3.48
C PHE A 134 0.54 1.82 -4.37
N ALA A 135 0.74 1.98 -5.67
CA ALA A 135 -0.32 1.77 -6.64
C ALA A 135 0.22 1.18 -7.95
N VAL A 136 -0.50 0.20 -8.51
CA VAL A 136 -0.12 -0.48 -9.75
C VAL A 136 -1.34 -0.84 -10.59
N TRP A 137 -1.20 -0.76 -11.91
CA TRP A 137 -2.22 -1.22 -12.83
C TRP A 137 -1.98 -2.69 -13.20
N ALA A 138 -2.91 -3.55 -12.81
CA ALA A 138 -2.84 -4.99 -13.04
C ALA A 138 -4.25 -5.56 -13.35
N PRO A 139 -4.87 -5.20 -14.48
CA PRO A 139 -6.30 -5.45 -14.75
C PRO A 139 -6.67 -6.94 -14.77
N ASN A 140 -5.71 -7.80 -15.08
CA ASN A 140 -5.91 -9.26 -15.17
C ASN A 140 -5.54 -10.01 -13.89
N ALA A 141 -5.04 -9.31 -12.88
CA ALA A 141 -4.72 -9.91 -11.60
C ALA A 141 -6.01 -10.30 -10.84
N MET A 142 -5.96 -11.42 -10.14
CA MET A 142 -6.97 -11.80 -9.15
C MET A 142 -6.73 -11.03 -7.85
N ARG A 143 -5.47 -10.96 -7.42
CA ARG A 143 -5.01 -10.21 -6.25
C ARG A 143 -3.61 -9.63 -6.53
N VAL A 144 -3.33 -8.48 -5.95
CA VAL A 144 -1.98 -7.90 -5.89
C VAL A 144 -1.63 -7.61 -4.44
N SER A 145 -0.39 -7.89 -4.06
CA SER A 145 0.19 -7.49 -2.79
C SER A 145 1.50 -6.73 -3.00
N VAL A 146 1.86 -5.89 -2.03
CA VAL A 146 3.20 -5.31 -1.97
C VAL A 146 4.06 -6.17 -1.07
N VAL A 147 5.23 -6.58 -1.56
CA VAL A 147 6.24 -7.31 -0.79
C VAL A 147 7.54 -6.51 -0.76
N GLY A 148 8.22 -6.51 0.35
CA GLY A 148 9.44 -5.73 0.51
C GLY A 148 10.11 -5.91 1.87
N ASP A 149 11.12 -5.09 2.13
CA ASP A 149 11.92 -5.17 3.37
C ASP A 149 11.07 -4.95 4.63
N PHE A 150 9.94 -4.22 4.51
CA PHE A 150 9.01 -3.89 5.59
C PHE A 150 8.05 -5.01 5.98
N ASN A 151 7.98 -6.11 5.24
CA ASN A 151 7.08 -7.24 5.54
C ASN A 151 7.70 -8.61 5.24
N HIS A 152 9.02 -8.69 5.32
CA HIS A 152 9.77 -9.95 5.09
C HIS A 152 9.47 -10.61 3.74
N TRP A 153 9.02 -9.84 2.75
CA TRP A 153 8.66 -10.30 1.41
C TRP A 153 7.47 -11.28 1.39
N ASP A 154 6.61 -11.23 2.44
CA ASP A 154 5.40 -12.04 2.52
C ASP A 154 4.20 -11.30 1.91
N GLY A 155 3.67 -11.84 0.80
CA GLY A 155 2.54 -11.25 0.09
C GLY A 155 1.19 -11.40 0.81
N ARG A 156 1.14 -12.16 1.90
CA ARG A 156 -0.07 -12.29 2.72
C ARG A 156 -0.33 -11.07 3.59
N VAL A 157 0.74 -10.31 3.96
CA VAL A 157 0.67 -9.21 4.93
C VAL A 157 0.04 -7.94 4.34
N HIS A 158 0.44 -7.53 3.13
CA HIS A 158 0.03 -6.26 2.53
C HIS A 158 -0.71 -6.48 1.20
N GLN A 159 -1.94 -7.00 1.29
CA GLN A 159 -2.82 -7.20 0.16
C GLN A 159 -3.48 -5.88 -0.23
N MET A 160 -3.44 -5.53 -1.53
CA MET A 160 -3.94 -4.26 -2.05
C MET A 160 -5.41 -4.35 -2.42
N ARG A 161 -6.15 -3.24 -2.27
CA ARG A 161 -7.52 -3.14 -2.78
C ARG A 161 -7.53 -2.81 -4.26
N ARG A 162 -8.45 -3.41 -4.97
CA ARG A 162 -8.79 -3.05 -6.34
C ARG A 162 -9.70 -1.82 -6.36
N LEU A 163 -9.33 -0.81 -7.13
CA LEU A 163 -10.11 0.42 -7.25
C LEU A 163 -11.12 0.30 -8.39
N TRP A 164 -12.37 0.00 -8.06
CA TRP A 164 -13.50 -0.11 -9.01
C TRP A 164 -13.16 -1.02 -10.21
N ASP A 165 -13.57 -0.61 -11.42
CA ASP A 165 -13.30 -1.32 -12.67
C ASP A 165 -12.04 -0.82 -13.39
N SER A 166 -11.18 -0.05 -12.72
CA SER A 166 -9.99 0.53 -13.35
C SER A 166 -8.87 -0.47 -13.60
N GLY A 167 -8.84 -1.56 -12.83
CA GLY A 167 -7.70 -2.48 -12.80
C GLY A 167 -6.49 -1.94 -12.03
N ILE A 168 -6.62 -0.77 -11.37
CA ILE A 168 -5.61 -0.23 -10.45
C ILE A 168 -5.80 -0.87 -9.08
N PHE A 169 -4.70 -1.28 -8.47
CA PHE A 169 -4.62 -1.71 -7.09
C PHE A 169 -3.84 -0.67 -6.28
N GLU A 170 -4.29 -0.39 -5.06
CA GLU A 170 -3.72 0.64 -4.19
C GLU A 170 -3.64 0.15 -2.74
N LEU A 171 -2.57 0.54 -2.03
CA LEU A 171 -2.47 0.40 -0.58
C LEU A 171 -1.52 1.47 -0.02
N PHE A 172 -1.93 2.14 1.07
CA PHE A 172 -1.04 2.96 1.87
C PHE A 172 -0.45 2.11 3.00
N ILE A 173 0.89 2.08 3.10
CA ILE A 173 1.61 1.26 4.09
C ILE A 173 2.40 2.16 5.03
N PRO A 174 1.94 2.37 6.28
CA PRO A 174 2.59 3.25 7.25
C PRO A 174 4.00 2.83 7.67
N VAL A 175 4.30 1.53 7.64
CA VAL A 175 5.61 1.00 8.06
C VAL A 175 6.68 1.10 6.98
N ALA A 176 6.29 1.31 5.72
CA ALA A 176 7.21 1.44 4.60
C ALA A 176 7.89 2.81 4.58
N ASN A 177 9.16 2.84 4.18
CA ASN A 177 10.00 4.02 4.21
C ASN A 177 10.76 4.25 2.89
N ILE A 178 11.26 5.46 2.71
CA ILE A 178 12.20 5.79 1.63
C ILE A 178 13.45 4.91 1.77
N GLY A 179 13.86 4.27 0.68
CA GLY A 179 14.99 3.36 0.62
C GLY A 179 14.62 1.89 0.68
N ASP A 180 13.39 1.55 1.09
CA ASP A 180 12.94 0.16 1.13
C ASP A 180 12.87 -0.45 -0.28
N ASN A 181 13.32 -1.70 -0.39
CA ASN A 181 13.15 -2.49 -1.60
C ASN A 181 11.76 -3.13 -1.62
N TYR A 182 11.13 -3.13 -2.78
CA TYR A 182 9.81 -3.74 -2.93
C TYR A 182 9.58 -4.32 -4.32
N LYS A 183 8.58 -5.21 -4.40
CA LYS A 183 7.96 -5.70 -5.65
C LYS A 183 6.45 -5.80 -5.47
N PHE A 184 5.75 -5.96 -6.58
CA PHE A 184 4.37 -6.41 -6.56
C PHE A 184 4.30 -7.92 -6.72
N GLU A 185 3.64 -8.58 -5.78
CA GLU A 185 3.27 -9.98 -5.90
C GLU A 185 1.89 -10.07 -6.54
N ILE A 186 1.83 -10.71 -7.70
CA ILE A 186 0.62 -10.79 -8.51
C ILE A 186 0.11 -12.23 -8.51
N LYS A 187 -1.10 -12.46 -8.05
CA LYS A 187 -1.82 -13.71 -8.18
C LYS A 187 -2.71 -13.64 -9.42
N ALA A 188 -2.40 -14.43 -10.42
CA ALA A 188 -3.19 -14.54 -11.64
C ALA A 188 -4.36 -15.49 -11.48
N LYS A 189 -5.35 -15.40 -12.36
CA LYS A 189 -6.42 -16.40 -12.48
C LYS A 189 -5.80 -17.79 -12.72
N GLY A 190 -6.22 -18.78 -11.94
CA GLY A 190 -5.62 -20.13 -11.95
C GLY A 190 -4.54 -20.35 -10.90
N GLY A 191 -4.32 -19.39 -9.98
CA GLY A 191 -3.51 -19.58 -8.77
C GLY A 191 -2.01 -19.35 -8.93
N LEU A 192 -1.51 -19.05 -10.13
CA LEU A 192 -0.10 -18.74 -10.33
C LEU A 192 0.25 -17.41 -9.68
N THR A 193 1.30 -17.39 -8.85
CA THR A 193 1.82 -16.21 -8.19
C THR A 193 3.22 -15.89 -8.71
N PHE A 194 3.50 -14.61 -8.99
CA PHE A 194 4.81 -14.15 -9.45
C PHE A 194 5.11 -12.74 -9.00
N LEU A 195 6.40 -12.45 -8.82
CA LEU A 195 6.90 -11.14 -8.43
C LEU A 195 7.21 -10.29 -9.67
N LYS A 196 6.82 -9.02 -9.64
CA LYS A 196 7.11 -8.03 -10.67
C LYS A 196 7.70 -6.77 -10.06
N SER A 197 8.70 -6.22 -10.73
CA SER A 197 9.17 -4.86 -10.45
C SER A 197 8.09 -3.86 -10.81
N ASP A 198 8.10 -2.72 -10.17
CA ASP A 198 7.15 -1.64 -10.44
C ASP A 198 7.47 -0.96 -11.77
N PRO A 199 6.53 -0.91 -12.72
CA PRO A 199 6.74 -0.21 -14.00
C PRO A 199 6.84 1.31 -13.86
N TYR A 200 6.41 1.89 -12.73
CA TYR A 200 6.47 3.32 -12.42
C TYR A 200 7.53 3.67 -11.37
N ALA A 201 8.43 2.72 -11.03
CA ALA A 201 9.48 2.97 -10.05
C ALA A 201 10.42 4.09 -10.49
N PHE A 202 10.71 5.02 -9.59
CA PHE A 202 11.71 6.07 -9.82
C PHE A 202 13.14 5.58 -9.62
N TYR A 203 13.33 4.49 -8.87
CA TYR A 203 14.64 3.91 -8.60
C TYR A 203 14.56 2.38 -8.52
N SER A 204 15.67 1.71 -8.82
CA SER A 204 15.77 0.25 -8.79
C SER A 204 17.10 -0.20 -8.22
N GLN A 205 17.15 -1.42 -7.69
CA GLN A 205 18.37 -2.05 -7.24
C GLN A 205 19.38 -2.21 -8.39
N LYS A 206 20.66 -2.30 -8.02
CA LYS A 206 21.73 -2.64 -8.96
C LYS A 206 21.61 -4.10 -9.38
N ARG A 207 21.88 -4.37 -10.64
CA ARG A 207 21.98 -5.76 -11.16
C ARG A 207 23.00 -6.58 -10.35
N PRO A 208 22.73 -7.86 -10.08
CA PRO A 208 21.69 -8.72 -10.68
C PRO A 208 20.30 -8.58 -10.04
N GLU A 209 20.16 -7.82 -8.96
CA GLU A 209 18.89 -7.63 -8.28
C GLU A 209 17.87 -6.89 -9.14
N THR A 210 16.59 -7.09 -8.85
CA THR A 210 15.50 -6.60 -9.70
C THR A 210 14.36 -5.93 -8.93
N ALA A 211 14.55 -5.61 -7.64
CA ALA A 211 13.53 -4.90 -6.90
C ALA A 211 13.49 -3.41 -7.26
N SER A 212 12.33 -2.83 -7.15
CA SER A 212 12.14 -1.38 -7.12
C SER A 212 12.50 -0.83 -5.75
N VAL A 213 12.85 0.44 -5.68
CA VAL A 213 13.22 1.11 -4.41
C VAL A 213 12.30 2.30 -4.21
N VAL A 214 11.75 2.46 -3.02
CA VAL A 214 10.99 3.67 -2.66
C VAL A 214 11.92 4.87 -2.68
N TYR A 215 11.62 5.86 -3.51
CA TYR A 215 12.49 7.01 -3.73
C TYR A 215 11.73 8.33 -3.67
N ASP A 216 12.31 9.33 -3.01
CA ASP A 216 11.77 10.69 -2.98
C ASP A 216 12.46 11.56 -4.01
N LEU A 217 11.70 12.06 -4.99
CA LEU A 217 12.19 12.99 -6.00
C LEU A 217 12.32 14.43 -5.49
N ALA A 218 11.69 14.78 -4.35
CA ALA A 218 11.66 16.15 -3.83
C ALA A 218 13.01 16.62 -3.28
N GLY A 219 13.94 15.69 -3.02
CA GLY A 219 15.26 16.01 -2.48
C GLY A 219 16.25 16.68 -3.46
N PHE A 220 15.90 16.79 -4.76
CA PHE A 220 16.79 17.37 -5.77
C PHE A 220 16.45 18.85 -6.02
N THR A 221 17.43 19.73 -5.85
CA THR A 221 17.30 21.16 -6.18
C THR A 221 18.08 21.45 -7.47
N TRP A 222 17.39 21.96 -8.48
CA TRP A 222 17.99 22.39 -9.73
C TRP A 222 18.85 23.63 -9.51
N SER A 223 20.05 23.69 -10.12
CA SER A 223 20.97 24.82 -10.01
C SER A 223 21.16 25.53 -11.39
N ASP A 224 20.20 25.38 -12.26
CA ASP A 224 20.28 25.80 -13.66
C ASP A 224 19.49 27.08 -13.99
N ASP A 225 19.04 27.84 -12.99
CA ASP A 225 18.27 29.08 -13.17
C ASP A 225 18.90 30.07 -14.16
N LYS A 226 20.22 30.26 -14.07
CA LYS A 226 20.96 31.14 -14.97
C LYS A 226 20.89 30.65 -16.41
N TRP A 227 20.99 29.34 -16.62
CA TRP A 227 20.87 28.74 -17.96
C TRP A 227 19.45 28.85 -18.50
N MET A 228 18.45 28.63 -17.66
CA MET A 228 17.04 28.76 -18.03
C MET A 228 16.67 30.21 -18.43
N GLU A 229 17.27 31.21 -17.78
CA GLU A 229 17.08 32.62 -18.19
C GLU A 229 17.79 32.93 -19.50
N GLN A 230 19.02 32.45 -19.70
CA GLN A 230 19.79 32.64 -20.92
C GLN A 230 19.12 31.93 -22.10
N ARG A 231 18.61 30.73 -21.90
CA ARG A 231 17.90 29.92 -22.91
C ARG A 231 16.74 30.68 -23.55
N LYS A 232 15.99 31.49 -22.76
CA LYS A 232 14.88 32.30 -23.28
C LYS A 232 15.34 33.37 -24.30
N LYS A 233 16.60 33.78 -24.22
CA LYS A 233 17.22 34.80 -25.10
C LYS A 233 17.93 34.20 -26.29
N LEU A 234 18.16 32.86 -26.33
CA LEU A 234 18.84 32.17 -27.41
C LEU A 234 17.90 32.02 -28.61
N ASN A 235 18.32 32.58 -29.75
CA ASN A 235 17.64 32.36 -31.02
C ASN A 235 18.33 31.23 -31.78
N SER A 236 17.86 30.00 -31.57
CA SER A 236 18.43 28.79 -32.11
C SER A 236 18.44 28.75 -33.66
N HIS A 237 17.56 29.51 -34.33
CA HIS A 237 17.50 29.57 -35.78
C HIS A 237 18.59 30.46 -36.41
N LYS A 238 19.22 31.32 -35.63
CA LYS A 238 20.26 32.26 -36.09
C LYS A 238 21.64 31.99 -35.50
N ALA A 239 21.75 31.10 -34.56
CA ALA A 239 23.01 30.72 -33.94
C ALA A 239 23.60 29.48 -34.60
N PRO A 240 24.94 29.38 -34.77
CA PRO A 240 25.56 28.16 -35.18
C PRO A 240 25.32 27.06 -34.15
N VAL A 241 24.91 25.87 -34.63
CA VAL A 241 24.72 24.68 -33.80
C VAL A 241 25.89 23.74 -34.08
N SER A 242 26.61 23.41 -33.01
CA SER A 242 27.60 22.33 -33.03
C SER A 242 26.94 21.07 -32.49
N ILE A 243 27.05 20.00 -33.23
CA ILE A 243 26.60 18.66 -32.80
C ILE A 243 27.83 17.84 -32.44
#